data_befecf8f93741185e1a206a27ab5ffc7
#
_entry.id   befecf8f93741185e1a206a27ab5ffc7
#
_cell.length_a   1.000
_cell.length_b   1.000
_cell.length_c   1.000
_cell.angle_alpha   90.00
_cell.angle_beta   90.00
_cell.angle_gamma   90.00
#
_symmetry.space_group_name_H-M   'P 1'
#
loop_
_entity.id
_entity.type
_entity.pdbx_description
1 polymer ?
#
loop_
_entity_poly.entity_id
_entity_poly.type
_entity_poly.pdbx_seq_one_letter_code
_entity_poly.pdbx_strand_id
1 'polypeptide(L)'
;MDALEPLRVELGEDRIEVRLLDLTRTGDLEALASAYLSAPEAAEYAELRLALRRREWLGARVCLKLMVMRQGRIDDPRRCAVVKDPRGRPRLVFTEESAARVVADCSLSHKGRFACAATASIAGSRIGVDIEEMSPRLRRLADQFAHERDSLLGSRPTEERLAILWALKEACSKVVGRGLAMSLRTVSCQELEPGRHRVATGELELAGHHAVHEGHVVALCFGTDREVER
;
A
#
# COMPACT_ATOMS: atom_id res chain seq x y z
N MET A 1 16.18 -6.95 -21.48
CA MET A 1 15.01 -6.77 -20.61
C MET A 1 15.27 -5.47 -19.90
N ASP A 2 14.55 -4.42 -20.28
CA ASP A 2 14.66 -3.15 -19.56
C ASP A 2 14.37 -3.40 -18.09
N ALA A 3 15.23 -2.91 -17.21
CA ALA A 3 15.10 -3.13 -15.78
C ALA A 3 13.74 -2.60 -15.31
N LEU A 4 12.94 -3.45 -14.65
CA LEU A 4 11.71 -3.03 -14.02
C LEU A 4 12.04 -1.97 -12.98
N GLU A 5 11.59 -0.74 -13.26
CA GLU A 5 11.85 0.39 -12.38
C GLU A 5 10.55 0.93 -11.79
N PRO A 6 10.31 0.70 -10.49
CA PRO A 6 9.17 1.30 -9.83
C PRO A 6 9.30 2.82 -9.74
N LEU A 7 8.25 3.52 -10.15
CA LEU A 7 8.18 4.98 -10.06
C LEU A 7 8.08 5.41 -8.59
N ARG A 8 8.91 6.35 -8.15
CA ARG A 8 8.76 6.99 -6.85
C ARG A 8 7.56 7.94 -6.85
N VAL A 9 6.73 7.83 -5.81
CA VAL A 9 5.60 8.74 -5.58
C VAL A 9 5.98 9.70 -4.45
N GLU A 10 6.02 10.99 -4.77
CA GLU A 10 6.30 12.02 -3.78
C GLU A 10 5.03 12.35 -3.01
N LEU A 11 5.03 12.06 -1.72
CA LEU A 11 3.90 12.30 -0.81
C LEU A 11 4.25 13.26 0.32
N GLY A 12 5.37 13.98 0.21
CA GLY A 12 5.77 14.99 1.19
C GLY A 12 6.22 14.45 2.55
N GLU A 13 6.59 13.17 2.63
CA GLU A 13 7.11 12.54 3.84
C GLU A 13 8.44 11.83 3.53
N ASP A 14 9.56 12.42 3.93
CA ASP A 14 10.91 11.94 3.59
C ASP A 14 11.29 10.62 4.27
N ARG A 15 10.55 10.22 5.30
CA ARG A 15 10.83 9.01 6.09
C ARG A 15 10.12 7.78 5.59
N ILE A 16 9.20 7.97 4.64
CA ILE A 16 8.40 6.91 4.05
C ILE A 16 8.58 6.96 2.54
N GLU A 17 9.11 5.88 1.99
CA GLU A 17 9.22 5.73 0.55
C GLU A 17 7.99 4.99 0.01
N VAL A 18 7.38 5.54 -1.05
CA VAL A 18 6.27 4.93 -1.77
C VAL A 18 6.66 4.76 -3.24
N ARG A 19 6.40 3.57 -3.79
CA ARG A 19 6.69 3.24 -5.18
C ARG A 19 5.47 2.62 -5.86
N LEU A 20 5.35 2.91 -7.17
CA LEU A 20 4.42 2.28 -8.09
C LEU A 20 5.16 1.41 -9.10
N LEU A 21 4.62 0.23 -9.38
CA LEU A 21 5.04 -0.64 -10.46
C LEU A 21 3.93 -0.77 -11.48
N ASP A 22 4.22 -0.44 -12.74
CA ASP A 22 3.29 -0.63 -13.85
C ASP A 22 3.27 -2.12 -14.25
N LEU A 23 2.16 -2.78 -13.99
CA LEU A 23 1.97 -4.20 -14.24
C LEU A 23 1.87 -4.55 -15.74
N THR A 24 1.65 -3.57 -16.61
CA THR A 24 1.66 -3.80 -18.07
C THR A 24 3.08 -4.01 -18.60
N ARG A 25 4.10 -3.61 -17.82
CA ARG A 25 5.51 -3.71 -18.17
C ARG A 25 6.22 -4.93 -17.56
N THR A 26 5.50 -5.76 -16.81
CA THR A 26 6.11 -6.89 -16.07
C THR A 26 6.53 -8.07 -16.97
N GLY A 27 6.07 -8.12 -18.21
CA GLY A 27 6.43 -9.21 -19.15
C GLY A 27 5.97 -10.59 -18.68
N ASP A 28 6.86 -11.57 -18.75
CA ASP A 28 6.59 -12.95 -18.34
C ASP A 28 6.50 -13.06 -16.81
N LEU A 29 5.31 -13.42 -16.32
CA LEU A 29 5.03 -13.53 -14.89
C LEU A 29 5.77 -14.70 -14.24
N GLU A 30 5.99 -15.80 -14.93
CA GLU A 30 6.68 -16.96 -14.37
C GLU A 30 8.18 -16.68 -14.23
N ALA A 31 8.79 -16.03 -15.22
CA ALA A 31 10.17 -15.56 -15.11
C ALA A 31 10.34 -14.56 -13.97
N LEU A 32 9.37 -13.64 -13.81
CA LEU A 32 9.36 -12.65 -12.74
C LEU A 32 9.20 -13.32 -11.36
N ALA A 33 8.29 -14.28 -11.24
CA ALA A 33 8.09 -15.05 -10.01
C ALA A 33 9.38 -15.80 -9.62
N SER A 34 10.02 -16.49 -10.56
CA SER A 34 11.27 -17.21 -10.32
C SER A 34 12.42 -16.29 -9.88
N ALA A 35 12.47 -15.05 -10.40
CA ALA A 35 13.52 -14.09 -10.07
C ALA A 35 13.34 -13.43 -8.71
N TYR A 36 12.09 -13.25 -8.24
CA TYR A 36 11.79 -12.41 -7.08
C TYR A 36 11.17 -13.13 -5.89
N LEU A 37 10.48 -14.25 -6.08
CA LEU A 37 9.78 -14.91 -4.98
C LEU A 37 10.72 -15.83 -4.19
N SER A 38 10.61 -15.76 -2.88
CA SER A 38 11.17 -16.76 -1.97
C SER A 38 10.39 -18.08 -2.08
N ALA A 39 10.93 -19.19 -1.59
CA ALA A 39 10.26 -20.48 -1.66
C ALA A 39 8.85 -20.48 -1.02
N PRO A 40 8.61 -19.89 0.18
CA PRO A 40 7.27 -19.78 0.74
C PRO A 40 6.32 -18.96 -0.14
N GLU A 41 6.79 -17.83 -0.70
CA GLU A 41 5.96 -17.00 -1.58
C GLU A 41 5.66 -17.69 -2.92
N ALA A 42 6.60 -18.46 -3.47
CA ALA A 42 6.37 -19.23 -4.69
C ALA A 42 5.28 -20.29 -4.48
N ALA A 43 5.25 -20.95 -3.30
CA ALA A 43 4.19 -21.89 -2.94
C ALA A 43 2.82 -21.17 -2.85
N GLU A 44 2.74 -20.01 -2.18
CA GLU A 44 1.51 -19.19 -2.12
C GLU A 44 1.06 -18.74 -3.51
N TYR A 45 2.01 -18.32 -4.35
CA TYR A 45 1.74 -17.88 -5.73
C TYR A 45 1.16 -19.00 -6.59
N ALA A 46 1.63 -20.24 -6.43
CA ALA A 46 1.14 -21.40 -7.17
C ALA A 46 -0.35 -21.71 -6.87
N GLU A 47 -0.84 -21.38 -5.67
CA GLU A 47 -2.24 -21.58 -5.28
C GLU A 47 -3.20 -20.54 -5.90
N LEU A 48 -2.68 -19.44 -6.44
CA LEU A 48 -3.48 -18.39 -7.05
C LEU A 48 -3.98 -18.81 -8.43
N ARG A 49 -5.29 -18.93 -8.60
CA ARG A 49 -5.91 -19.46 -9.83
C ARG A 49 -6.20 -18.38 -10.88
N LEU A 50 -6.57 -17.16 -10.44
CA LEU A 50 -6.98 -16.09 -11.34
C LEU A 50 -5.77 -15.32 -11.86
N ALA A 51 -5.60 -15.24 -13.17
CA ALA A 51 -4.46 -14.56 -13.82
C ALA A 51 -4.29 -13.11 -13.36
N LEU A 52 -5.39 -12.34 -13.24
CA LEU A 52 -5.35 -10.98 -12.73
C LEU A 52 -4.81 -10.96 -11.29
N ARG A 53 -5.30 -11.84 -10.42
CA ARG A 53 -4.86 -11.91 -9.02
C ARG A 53 -3.40 -12.31 -8.90
N ARG A 54 -2.94 -13.25 -9.73
CA ARG A 54 -1.52 -13.63 -9.80
C ARG A 54 -0.64 -12.43 -10.14
N ARG A 55 -1.01 -11.68 -11.18
CA ARG A 55 -0.27 -10.48 -11.61
C ARG A 55 -0.21 -9.40 -10.53
N GLU A 56 -1.33 -9.08 -9.94
CA GLU A 56 -1.45 -8.07 -8.88
C GLU A 56 -0.66 -8.46 -7.64
N TRP A 57 -0.82 -9.70 -7.18
CA TRP A 57 -0.14 -10.23 -5.99
C TRP A 57 1.38 -10.25 -6.16
N LEU A 58 1.85 -10.75 -7.31
CA LEU A 58 3.26 -10.78 -7.67
C LEU A 58 3.82 -9.36 -7.81
N GLY A 59 3.13 -8.50 -8.53
CA GLY A 59 3.58 -7.13 -8.79
C GLY A 59 3.80 -6.32 -7.51
N ALA A 60 2.91 -6.45 -6.52
CA ALA A 60 3.07 -5.76 -5.24
C ALA A 60 4.33 -6.22 -4.48
N ARG A 61 4.63 -7.53 -4.50
CA ARG A 61 5.85 -8.08 -3.89
C ARG A 61 7.12 -7.67 -4.62
N VAL A 62 7.09 -7.72 -5.96
CA VAL A 62 8.20 -7.26 -6.80
C VAL A 62 8.47 -5.77 -6.57
N CYS A 63 7.44 -4.94 -6.53
CA CYS A 63 7.56 -3.51 -6.24
C CYS A 63 8.27 -3.27 -4.89
N LEU A 64 7.84 -3.95 -3.83
CA LEU A 64 8.46 -3.85 -2.51
C LEU A 64 9.93 -4.32 -2.53
N LYS A 65 10.20 -5.49 -3.11
CA LYS A 65 11.55 -6.07 -3.12
C LYS A 65 12.54 -5.22 -3.93
N LEU A 66 12.12 -4.70 -5.07
CA LEU A 66 12.92 -3.74 -5.84
C LEU A 66 13.24 -2.47 -5.03
N MET A 67 12.26 -1.97 -4.28
CA MET A 67 12.46 -0.80 -3.43
C MET A 67 13.50 -1.06 -2.33
N VAL A 68 13.39 -2.16 -1.58
CA VAL A 68 14.32 -2.46 -0.48
C VAL A 68 15.71 -2.87 -0.98
N MET A 69 15.83 -3.47 -2.18
CA MET A 69 17.11 -3.69 -2.85
C MET A 69 17.80 -2.36 -3.17
N ARG A 70 17.08 -1.38 -3.70
CA ARG A 70 17.62 -0.04 -3.97
C ARG A 70 18.06 0.69 -2.70
N GLN A 71 17.38 0.43 -1.58
CA GLN A 71 17.77 0.93 -0.26
C GLN A 71 19.00 0.20 0.32
N GLY A 72 19.54 -0.80 -0.39
CA GLY A 72 20.67 -1.61 0.09
C GLY A 72 20.37 -2.50 1.29
N ARG A 73 19.08 -2.78 1.55
CA ARG A 73 18.67 -3.61 2.70
C ARG A 73 18.74 -5.10 2.41
N ILE A 74 18.63 -5.48 1.15
CA ILE A 74 18.77 -6.87 0.65
C ILE A 74 19.55 -6.87 -0.67
N ASP A 75 20.26 -7.93 -0.93
CA ASP A 75 21.01 -8.21 -2.17
C ASP A 75 20.30 -9.22 -3.08
N ASP A 76 19.61 -10.21 -2.50
CA ASP A 76 18.80 -11.20 -3.21
C ASP A 76 17.34 -11.15 -2.72
N PRO A 77 16.37 -10.82 -3.61
CA PRO A 77 14.97 -10.71 -3.23
C PRO A 77 14.36 -12.06 -2.80
N ARG A 78 14.95 -13.20 -3.21
CA ARG A 78 14.45 -14.54 -2.86
C ARG A 78 14.75 -14.94 -1.42
N ARG A 79 15.67 -14.24 -0.75
CA ARG A 79 16.00 -14.44 0.68
C ARG A 79 15.02 -13.78 1.63
N CYS A 80 14.03 -13.07 1.11
CA CYS A 80 13.03 -12.37 1.90
C CYS A 80 11.61 -12.77 1.49
N ALA A 81 10.70 -12.80 2.46
CA ALA A 81 9.28 -13.03 2.24
C ALA A 81 8.43 -11.95 2.90
N VAL A 82 7.31 -11.63 2.26
CA VAL A 82 6.26 -10.84 2.87
C VAL A 82 5.40 -11.76 3.72
N VAL A 83 5.49 -11.61 5.04
CA VAL A 83 4.67 -12.37 5.99
C VAL A 83 3.66 -11.44 6.67
N LYS A 84 2.54 -11.98 7.12
CA LYS A 84 1.57 -11.24 7.91
C LYS A 84 1.84 -11.45 9.39
N ASP A 85 1.86 -10.37 10.17
CA ASP A 85 1.87 -10.47 11.62
C ASP A 85 0.50 -10.98 12.15
N PRO A 86 0.36 -11.28 13.45
CA PRO A 86 -0.90 -11.76 14.03
C PRO A 86 -2.10 -10.81 13.82
N ARG A 87 -1.85 -9.54 13.53
CA ARG A 87 -2.87 -8.53 13.20
C ARG A 87 -3.12 -8.41 11.69
N GLY A 88 -2.47 -9.25 10.87
CA GLY A 88 -2.64 -9.28 9.41
C GLY A 88 -1.83 -8.23 8.65
N ARG A 89 -0.93 -7.48 9.32
CA ARG A 89 -0.09 -6.47 8.67
C ARG A 89 1.10 -7.14 7.97
N PRO A 90 1.42 -6.72 6.74
CA PRO A 90 2.56 -7.27 6.03
C PRO A 90 3.89 -6.74 6.62
N ARG A 91 4.87 -7.64 6.74
CA ARG A 91 6.26 -7.35 7.08
C ARG A 91 7.16 -8.10 6.13
N LEU A 92 8.22 -7.46 5.68
CA LEU A 92 9.27 -8.14 4.93
C LEU A 92 10.28 -8.70 5.91
N VAL A 93 10.52 -10.02 5.86
CA VAL A 93 11.43 -10.73 6.77
C VAL A 93 12.42 -11.57 5.99
N PHE A 94 13.60 -11.84 6.55
CA PHE A 94 14.53 -12.84 6.02
C PHE A 94 13.99 -14.25 6.24
N THR A 95 14.12 -15.13 5.24
CA THR A 95 13.60 -16.51 5.27
C THR A 95 14.58 -17.53 5.85
N GLU A 96 15.87 -17.21 5.91
CA GLU A 96 16.95 -18.13 6.28
C GLU A 96 17.36 -18.02 7.77
N GLU A 97 16.81 -17.06 8.50
CA GLU A 97 17.16 -16.87 9.92
C GLU A 97 16.17 -17.58 10.83
N SER A 98 16.66 -18.29 11.85
CA SER A 98 15.84 -19.01 12.85
C SER A 98 14.93 -18.10 13.67
N ALA A 99 15.29 -16.81 13.79
CA ALA A 99 14.40 -15.76 14.28
C ALA A 99 14.12 -14.82 13.11
N ALA A 100 12.86 -14.72 12.68
CA ALA A 100 12.46 -13.89 11.55
C ALA A 100 12.86 -12.43 11.74
N ARG A 101 14.06 -12.06 11.26
CA ARG A 101 14.54 -10.69 11.31
C ARG A 101 13.77 -9.83 10.32
N VAL A 102 13.09 -8.80 10.82
CA VAL A 102 12.36 -7.84 10.02
C VAL A 102 13.35 -7.00 9.20
N VAL A 103 13.18 -7.01 7.87
CA VAL A 103 13.92 -6.15 6.93
C VAL A 103 13.30 -4.77 6.88
N ALA A 104 11.95 -4.73 6.81
CA ALA A 104 11.18 -3.50 6.76
C ALA A 104 9.74 -3.71 7.23
N ASP A 105 9.18 -2.73 7.95
CA ASP A 105 7.75 -2.54 8.00
C ASP A 105 7.29 -2.05 6.63
N CYS A 106 6.23 -2.63 6.10
CA CYS A 106 5.79 -2.35 4.75
C CYS A 106 4.27 -2.34 4.64
N SER A 107 3.78 -1.72 3.59
CA SER A 107 2.39 -1.82 3.16
C SER A 107 2.34 -2.01 1.66
N LEU A 108 1.36 -2.78 1.20
CA LEU A 108 1.18 -3.18 -0.19
C LEU A 108 -0.25 -2.89 -0.64
N SER A 109 -0.40 -2.47 -1.88
CA SER A 109 -1.68 -2.38 -2.56
C SER A 109 -1.53 -2.61 -4.05
N HIS A 110 -2.64 -2.86 -4.72
CA HIS A 110 -2.69 -2.97 -6.18
C HIS A 110 -4.08 -2.61 -6.67
N LYS A 111 -4.12 -2.01 -7.86
CA LYS A 111 -5.38 -1.72 -8.54
C LYS A 111 -5.15 -1.69 -10.05
N GLY A 112 -5.82 -2.59 -10.76
CA GLY A 112 -5.81 -2.61 -12.22
C GLY A 112 -4.39 -2.68 -12.79
N ARG A 113 -3.93 -1.57 -13.37
CA ARG A 113 -2.62 -1.44 -14.01
C ARG A 113 -1.46 -1.37 -13.02
N PHE A 114 -1.67 -0.95 -11.79
CA PHE A 114 -0.58 -0.63 -10.88
C PHE A 114 -0.55 -1.51 -9.63
N ALA A 115 0.67 -1.84 -9.19
CA ALA A 115 0.96 -2.27 -7.85
C ALA A 115 1.71 -1.17 -7.10
N CYS A 116 1.46 -1.06 -5.79
CA CYS A 116 2.03 -0.04 -4.93
C CYS A 116 2.66 -0.69 -3.69
N ALA A 117 3.81 -0.16 -3.27
CA ALA A 117 4.47 -0.55 -2.04
C ALA A 117 4.95 0.68 -1.28
N ALA A 118 4.93 0.58 0.05
CA ALA A 118 5.50 1.59 0.94
C ALA A 118 6.40 0.93 1.99
N THR A 119 7.50 1.61 2.37
CA THR A 119 8.35 1.25 3.52
C THR A 119 8.66 2.46 4.36
N ALA A 120 8.78 2.27 5.68
CA ALA A 120 9.24 3.29 6.60
C ALA A 120 10.72 3.07 6.98
N SER A 121 11.45 4.18 7.16
CA SER A 121 12.85 4.18 7.59
C SER A 121 12.99 4.14 9.11
N ILE A 122 11.91 4.37 9.87
CA ILE A 122 11.91 4.47 11.33
C ILE A 122 11.25 3.24 11.94
N ALA A 123 11.94 2.60 12.87
CA ALA A 123 11.36 1.52 13.67
C ALA A 123 10.18 2.04 14.51
N GLY A 124 9.12 1.23 14.63
CA GLY A 124 7.91 1.60 15.34
C GLY A 124 6.96 2.52 14.56
N SER A 125 7.23 2.76 13.28
CA SER A 125 6.28 3.42 12.38
C SER A 125 5.24 2.43 11.90
N ARG A 126 3.98 2.86 11.86
CA ARG A 126 2.87 2.15 11.22
C ARG A 126 2.50 2.84 9.94
N ILE A 127 2.51 2.12 8.85
CA ILE A 127 2.22 2.65 7.52
C ILE A 127 1.13 1.84 6.84
N GLY A 128 0.30 2.53 6.09
CA GLY A 128 -0.70 1.95 5.20
C GLY A 128 -0.67 2.67 3.86
N VAL A 129 -0.49 1.95 2.77
CA VAL A 129 -0.59 2.50 1.42
C VAL A 129 -1.77 1.86 0.70
N ASP A 130 -2.49 2.67 -0.06
CA ASP A 130 -3.52 2.18 -0.96
C ASP A 130 -3.45 2.87 -2.32
N ILE A 131 -3.96 2.18 -3.34
CA ILE A 131 -4.12 2.73 -4.69
C ILE A 131 -5.51 2.41 -5.20
N GLU A 132 -6.21 3.42 -5.71
CA GLU A 132 -7.55 3.26 -6.26
C GLU A 132 -7.70 4.01 -7.59
N GLU A 133 -8.44 3.40 -8.52
CA GLU A 133 -8.75 3.97 -9.81
C GLU A 133 -9.90 4.99 -9.69
N MET A 134 -9.78 6.14 -10.35
CA MET A 134 -10.85 7.12 -10.49
C MET A 134 -11.95 6.55 -11.41
N SER A 135 -12.96 5.91 -10.81
CA SER A 135 -13.95 5.12 -11.53
C SER A 135 -15.36 5.51 -11.15
N PRO A 136 -16.34 5.53 -12.11
CA PRO A 136 -17.76 5.72 -11.82
C PRO A 136 -18.34 4.71 -10.84
N ARG A 137 -17.69 3.53 -10.68
CA ARG A 137 -18.05 2.53 -9.66
C ARG A 137 -18.11 3.13 -8.27
N LEU A 138 -17.18 4.04 -7.94
CA LEU A 138 -17.09 4.63 -6.61
C LEU A 138 -18.33 5.42 -6.21
N ARG A 139 -19.06 6.02 -7.18
CA ARG A 139 -20.33 6.70 -6.91
C ARG A 139 -21.38 5.76 -6.31
N ARG A 140 -21.43 4.50 -6.79
CA ARG A 140 -22.37 3.49 -6.29
C ARG A 140 -22.01 2.95 -4.89
N LEU A 141 -20.76 3.11 -4.51
CA LEU A 141 -20.23 2.64 -3.23
C LEU A 141 -20.11 3.78 -2.20
N ALA A 142 -20.38 5.04 -2.58
CA ALA A 142 -20.15 6.20 -1.73
C ALA A 142 -20.79 6.07 -0.35
N ASP A 143 -22.04 5.59 -0.27
CA ASP A 143 -22.73 5.39 1.00
C ASP A 143 -22.09 4.35 1.92
N GLN A 144 -21.20 3.50 1.39
CA GLN A 144 -20.50 2.48 2.18
C GLN A 144 -19.26 3.03 2.89
N PHE A 145 -18.73 4.17 2.44
CA PHE A 145 -17.51 4.73 3.00
C PHE A 145 -17.54 6.23 3.30
N ALA A 146 -18.44 7.01 2.68
CA ALA A 146 -18.52 8.45 2.94
C ALA A 146 -18.88 8.72 4.42
N HIS A 147 -18.23 9.74 4.97
CA HIS A 147 -18.46 10.23 6.34
C HIS A 147 -18.86 11.69 6.31
N GLU A 148 -19.76 12.12 7.19
CA GLU A 148 -20.26 13.49 7.23
C GLU A 148 -19.17 14.56 7.46
N ARG A 149 -18.07 14.16 8.12
CA ARG A 149 -16.90 15.02 8.38
C ARG A 149 -15.84 14.97 7.29
N ASP A 150 -16.06 14.24 6.19
CA ASP A 150 -15.11 14.23 5.08
C ASP A 150 -15.10 15.59 4.40
N SER A 151 -13.92 16.20 4.27
CA SER A 151 -13.74 17.48 3.61
C SER A 151 -12.47 17.50 2.76
N LEU A 152 -12.61 17.86 1.49
CA LEU A 152 -11.52 18.02 0.53
C LEU A 152 -11.49 19.44 0.00
N LEU A 153 -10.29 20.00 -0.12
CA LEU A 153 -10.07 21.35 -0.60
C LEU A 153 -10.28 21.44 -2.12
N GLY A 154 -10.70 22.62 -2.57
CA GLY A 154 -10.85 22.95 -3.97
C GLY A 154 -11.99 22.20 -4.68
N SER A 155 -12.12 22.48 -5.97
CA SER A 155 -13.05 21.80 -6.88
C SER A 155 -12.35 20.67 -7.61
N ARG A 156 -12.88 19.45 -7.47
CA ARG A 156 -12.38 18.24 -8.13
C ARG A 156 -13.54 17.44 -8.73
N PRO A 157 -13.31 16.67 -9.79
CA PRO A 157 -14.30 15.70 -10.28
C PRO A 157 -14.75 14.75 -9.16
N THR A 158 -16.00 14.31 -9.22
CA THR A 158 -16.58 13.44 -8.19
C THR A 158 -15.79 12.13 -8.05
N GLU A 159 -15.37 11.52 -9.15
CA GLU A 159 -14.60 10.28 -9.15
C GLU A 159 -13.24 10.44 -8.44
N GLU A 160 -12.57 11.56 -8.66
CA GLU A 160 -11.32 11.88 -7.97
C GLU A 160 -11.54 12.04 -6.47
N ARG A 161 -12.56 12.83 -6.06
CA ARG A 161 -12.90 13.02 -4.65
C ARG A 161 -13.18 11.69 -3.95
N LEU A 162 -13.97 10.83 -4.58
CA LEU A 162 -14.32 9.53 -4.02
C LEU A 162 -13.12 8.58 -3.98
N ALA A 163 -12.24 8.61 -5.00
CA ALA A 163 -11.02 7.80 -5.00
C ALA A 163 -10.05 8.25 -3.90
N ILE A 164 -9.89 9.55 -3.65
CA ILE A 164 -9.08 10.09 -2.55
C ILE A 164 -9.61 9.58 -1.20
N LEU A 165 -10.91 9.73 -0.95
CA LEU A 165 -11.53 9.30 0.29
C LEU A 165 -11.41 7.79 0.50
N TRP A 166 -11.71 6.99 -0.54
CA TRP A 166 -11.59 5.54 -0.48
C TRP A 166 -10.15 5.13 -0.16
N ALA A 167 -9.18 5.59 -0.94
CA ALA A 167 -7.78 5.20 -0.79
C ALA A 167 -7.19 5.60 0.58
N LEU A 168 -7.51 6.82 1.09
CA LEU A 168 -7.10 7.23 2.43
C LEU A 168 -7.69 6.35 3.54
N LYS A 169 -8.97 5.98 3.43
CA LYS A 169 -9.65 5.14 4.42
C LYS A 169 -9.14 3.70 4.41
N GLU A 170 -8.86 3.14 3.22
CA GLU A 170 -8.21 1.83 3.10
C GLU A 170 -6.78 1.87 3.63
N ALA A 171 -6.01 2.93 3.33
CA ALA A 171 -4.68 3.12 3.90
C ALA A 171 -4.74 3.21 5.44
N CYS A 172 -5.71 3.95 6.00
CA CYS A 172 -5.95 4.00 7.44
C CYS A 172 -6.24 2.61 8.02
N SER A 173 -7.12 1.83 7.38
CA SER A 173 -7.48 0.48 7.85
C SER A 173 -6.26 -0.45 7.93
N LYS A 174 -5.30 -0.28 7.00
CA LYS A 174 -4.02 -1.01 6.99
C LYS A 174 -3.10 -0.60 8.15
N VAL A 175 -3.06 0.71 8.49
CA VAL A 175 -2.32 1.20 9.68
C VAL A 175 -2.87 0.59 10.96
N VAL A 176 -4.20 0.59 11.10
CA VAL A 176 -4.91 0.02 12.28
C VAL A 176 -4.75 -1.50 12.35
N GLY A 177 -4.52 -2.16 11.21
CA GLY A 177 -4.37 -3.62 11.13
C GLY A 177 -5.71 -4.37 11.18
N ARG A 178 -6.82 -3.72 10.91
CA ARG A 178 -8.16 -4.35 10.87
C ARG A 178 -8.60 -4.74 9.46
N GLY A 179 -7.95 -4.22 8.43
CA GLY A 179 -8.26 -4.52 7.04
C GLY A 179 -9.77 -4.40 6.73
N LEU A 180 -10.31 -5.37 6.01
CA LEU A 180 -11.73 -5.41 5.61
C LEU A 180 -12.74 -5.52 6.78
N ALA A 181 -12.28 -5.83 8.00
CA ALA A 181 -13.16 -5.86 9.19
C ALA A 181 -13.50 -4.46 9.72
N MET A 182 -12.81 -3.43 9.25
CA MET A 182 -13.07 -2.04 9.63
C MET A 182 -14.10 -1.41 8.70
N SER A 183 -15.14 -0.82 9.26
CA SER A 183 -16.07 -0.02 8.47
C SER A 183 -15.41 1.29 8.04
N LEU A 184 -15.27 1.53 6.74
CA LEU A 184 -14.68 2.77 6.22
C LEU A 184 -15.53 4.01 6.56
N ARG A 185 -16.79 3.84 6.90
CA ARG A 185 -17.67 4.93 7.38
C ARG A 185 -17.28 5.48 8.75
N THR A 186 -16.48 4.75 9.53
CA THR A 186 -15.98 5.23 10.83
C THR A 186 -14.72 6.08 10.69
N VAL A 187 -14.17 6.20 9.50
CA VAL A 187 -12.98 7.00 9.19
C VAL A 187 -13.42 8.33 8.59
N SER A 188 -12.93 9.43 9.13
CA SER A 188 -13.08 10.77 8.54
C SER A 188 -11.76 11.25 7.96
N CYS A 189 -11.82 11.94 6.81
CA CYS A 189 -10.67 12.48 6.11
C CYS A 189 -10.88 13.99 5.90
N GLN A 190 -9.95 14.79 6.42
CA GLN A 190 -9.97 16.24 6.26
C GLN A 190 -8.68 16.68 5.56
N GLU A 191 -8.79 17.26 4.38
CA GLU A 191 -7.65 17.84 3.69
C GLU A 191 -7.29 19.18 4.33
N LEU A 192 -6.08 19.28 4.87
CA LEU A 192 -5.56 20.46 5.56
C LEU A 192 -4.82 21.39 4.58
N GLU A 193 -4.08 20.79 3.66
CA GLU A 193 -3.33 21.42 2.57
C GLU A 193 -3.44 20.50 1.34
N PRO A 194 -3.20 20.99 0.12
CA PRO A 194 -3.26 20.14 -1.08
C PRO A 194 -2.43 18.87 -0.93
N GLY A 195 -3.10 17.70 -1.00
CA GLY A 195 -2.47 16.40 -0.86
C GLY A 195 -2.17 15.95 0.57
N ARG A 196 -2.39 16.80 1.61
CA ARG A 196 -2.14 16.46 3.02
C ARG A 196 -3.44 16.43 3.82
N HIS A 197 -3.60 15.38 4.62
CA HIS A 197 -4.84 15.10 5.32
C HIS A 197 -4.62 14.78 6.80
N ARG A 198 -5.63 15.10 7.57
CA ARG A 198 -5.91 14.47 8.86
C ARG A 198 -6.87 13.32 8.60
N VAL A 199 -6.51 12.12 9.03
CA VAL A 199 -7.36 10.93 8.92
C VAL A 199 -7.65 10.42 10.32
N ALA A 200 -8.92 10.37 10.72
CA ALA A 200 -9.30 10.03 12.09
C ALA A 200 -10.31 8.87 12.14
N THR A 201 -10.15 8.01 13.15
CA THR A 201 -11.09 6.92 13.46
C THR A 201 -11.14 6.69 14.98
N GLY A 202 -12.32 6.86 15.60
CA GLY A 202 -12.41 6.89 17.06
C GLY A 202 -11.55 8.03 17.62
N GLU A 203 -10.66 7.71 18.57
CA GLU A 203 -9.71 8.65 19.16
C GLU A 203 -8.36 8.71 18.42
N LEU A 204 -8.15 7.82 17.43
CA LEU A 204 -6.91 7.78 16.66
C LEU A 204 -6.92 8.85 15.57
N GLU A 205 -5.88 9.67 15.54
CA GLU A 205 -5.57 10.59 14.44
C GLU A 205 -4.26 10.18 13.75
N LEU A 206 -4.28 10.14 12.43
CA LEU A 206 -3.15 9.80 11.57
C LEU A 206 -2.87 10.92 10.58
N ALA A 207 -1.61 11.09 10.22
CA ALA A 207 -1.26 11.85 9.04
C ALA A 207 -1.60 11.04 7.79
N GLY A 208 -2.19 11.72 6.80
CA GLY A 208 -2.54 11.15 5.51
C GLY A 208 -2.00 12.00 4.36
N HIS A 209 -1.60 11.35 3.29
CA HIS A 209 -1.16 12.01 2.06
C HIS A 209 -1.77 11.34 0.85
N HIS A 210 -1.99 12.11 -0.24
CA HIS A 210 -2.33 11.52 -1.52
C HIS A 210 -1.59 12.19 -2.68
N ALA A 211 -1.43 11.43 -3.74
CA ALA A 211 -0.99 11.91 -5.04
C ALA A 211 -1.84 11.26 -6.14
N VAL A 212 -1.94 11.94 -7.27
CA VAL A 212 -2.65 11.44 -8.46
C VAL A 212 -1.63 11.03 -9.52
N HIS A 213 -1.81 9.85 -10.09
CA HIS A 213 -0.96 9.32 -11.15
C HIS A 213 -1.80 8.55 -12.18
N GLU A 214 -1.82 9.01 -13.42
CA GLU A 214 -2.49 8.35 -14.57
C GLU A 214 -3.88 7.79 -14.25
N GLY A 215 -4.77 8.64 -13.71
CA GLY A 215 -6.15 8.26 -13.37
C GLY A 215 -6.30 7.42 -12.10
N HIS A 216 -5.24 7.26 -11.32
CA HIS A 216 -5.25 6.58 -10.03
C HIS A 216 -4.87 7.53 -8.91
N VAL A 217 -5.42 7.31 -7.73
CA VAL A 217 -5.03 7.95 -6.49
C VAL A 217 -4.16 6.98 -5.68
N VAL A 218 -2.98 7.43 -5.30
CA VAL A 218 -2.13 6.75 -4.32
C VAL A 218 -2.28 7.48 -3.00
N ALA A 219 -2.65 6.76 -1.95
CA ALA A 219 -2.80 7.31 -0.61
C ALA A 219 -1.89 6.63 0.38
N LEU A 220 -1.33 7.40 1.30
CA LEU A 220 -0.51 6.96 2.41
C LEU A 220 -1.15 7.45 3.72
N CYS A 221 -1.28 6.56 4.70
CA CYS A 221 -1.54 6.92 6.09
C CYS A 221 -0.41 6.38 6.96
N PHE A 222 -0.04 7.13 7.98
CA PHE A 222 1.00 6.70 8.91
C PHE A 222 0.81 7.31 10.30
N GLY A 223 1.39 6.59 11.27
CA GLY A 223 1.45 6.97 12.67
C GLY A 223 2.54 6.16 13.38
N THR A 224 2.60 6.27 14.69
CA THR A 224 3.51 5.49 15.52
C THR A 224 2.79 4.34 16.21
N ASP A 225 3.53 3.31 16.64
CA ASP A 225 2.98 2.22 17.45
C ASP A 225 2.25 2.75 18.70
N ARG A 226 2.78 3.81 19.34
CA ARG A 226 2.18 4.42 20.53
C ARG A 226 0.83 5.10 20.26
N GLU A 227 0.65 5.65 19.06
CA GLU A 227 -0.62 6.29 18.67
C GLU A 227 -1.70 5.26 18.35
N VAL A 228 -1.32 4.14 17.75
CA VAL A 228 -2.25 3.11 17.28
C VAL A 228 -2.64 2.10 18.39
N GLU A 229 -1.84 1.98 19.45
CA GLU A 229 -2.08 1.02 20.56
C GLU A 229 -2.84 1.64 21.76
N ARG A 230 -3.16 2.93 21.72
CA ARG A 230 -4.04 3.61 22.68
C ARG A 230 -5.50 3.35 22.36
#